data_895b3292f688b14b687bb2825a2d7d88
#
_entry.id   895b3292f688b14b687bb2825a2d7d88
#
_cell.length_a   1.000
_cell.length_b   1.000
_cell.length_c   1.000
_cell.angle_alpha   90.00
_cell.angle_beta   90.00
_cell.angle_gamma   90.00
#
_symmetry.space_group_name_H-M   'P 1'
#
loop_
_entity.id
_entity.type
_entity.pdbx_description
1 polymer ?
#
loop_
_entity_poly.entity_id
_entity_poly.type
_entity_poly.pdbx_seq_one_letter_code
_entity_poly.pdbx_strand_id
1 'polypeptide(L)'
;MIDLYYWPTPNGHKITLMLEELAEAGAKLDYRIIPVDIGKGDQFKPEYLVFSPNNKMPAIIDHAPADGGESISVFESGAILLYLANKTGRFFGADTRQKVAVNQWLMWQMGGLGPMTGQYGHFT
;
A
#
# COMPACT_ATOMS: atom_id res chain seq x y z
N MET A 1 -7.20 4.16 -13.27
CA MET A 1 -7.29 5.01 -12.04
C MET A 1 -7.28 4.16 -10.80
N ILE A 2 -6.45 4.52 -9.85
CA ILE A 2 -6.36 3.85 -8.55
C ILE A 2 -6.96 4.77 -7.51
N ASP A 3 -7.88 4.26 -6.70
CA ASP A 3 -8.37 4.96 -5.52
C ASP A 3 -7.50 4.56 -4.34
N LEU A 4 -6.79 5.54 -3.75
CA LEU A 4 -5.95 5.32 -2.58
C LEU A 4 -6.66 5.85 -1.35
N TYR A 5 -7.07 4.94 -0.48
CA TYR A 5 -7.65 5.27 0.82
C TYR A 5 -6.51 5.55 1.79
N TYR A 6 -6.38 6.80 2.22
CA TYR A 6 -5.16 7.34 2.79
C TYR A 6 -5.44 8.23 4.00
N TRP A 7 -4.55 8.16 4.97
CA TRP A 7 -4.41 9.13 6.04
C TRP A 7 -2.91 9.38 6.25
N PRO A 8 -2.47 10.60 6.63
CA PRO A 8 -1.04 10.91 6.73
C PRO A 8 -0.38 10.23 7.94
N THR A 9 -0.10 8.97 7.80
CA THR A 9 0.59 8.12 8.76
C THR A 9 1.76 7.45 8.04
N PRO A 10 2.74 6.85 8.77
CA PRO A 10 3.85 6.15 8.12
C PRO A 10 3.40 5.08 7.11
N ASN A 11 2.33 4.34 7.42
CA ASN A 11 1.83 3.31 6.49
C ASN A 11 1.22 3.92 5.23
N GLY A 12 0.49 5.03 5.37
CA GLY A 12 -0.04 5.77 4.22
C GLY A 12 1.08 6.36 3.37
N HIS A 13 2.09 6.93 3.99
CA HIS A 13 3.22 7.53 3.29
C HIS A 13 4.01 6.51 2.47
N LYS A 14 4.08 5.24 2.87
CA LYS A 14 4.73 4.19 2.06
C LYS A 14 4.15 4.14 0.66
N ILE A 15 2.83 4.25 0.56
CA ILE A 15 2.13 4.11 -0.72
C ILE A 15 2.30 5.36 -1.57
N THR A 16 2.17 6.55 -0.99
CA THR A 16 2.39 7.80 -1.74
C THR A 16 3.83 7.90 -2.22
N LEU A 17 4.80 7.51 -1.39
CA LEU A 17 6.21 7.46 -1.80
C LEU A 17 6.41 6.51 -2.97
N MET A 18 5.84 5.31 -2.91
CA MET A 18 5.93 4.35 -4.01
C MET A 18 5.36 4.91 -5.30
N LEU A 19 4.19 5.54 -5.25
CA LEU A 19 3.55 6.11 -6.42
C LEU A 19 4.38 7.25 -7.03
N GLU A 20 4.97 8.11 -6.19
CA GLU A 20 5.83 9.20 -6.65
C GLU A 20 7.15 8.65 -7.23
N GLU A 21 7.76 7.65 -6.62
CA GLU A 21 8.96 7.02 -7.15
C GLU A 21 8.69 6.32 -8.48
N LEU A 22 7.53 5.70 -8.64
CA LEU A 22 7.11 5.12 -9.91
C LEU A 22 6.98 6.18 -10.99
N ALA A 23 6.44 7.35 -10.66
CA ALA A 23 6.32 8.46 -11.61
C ALA A 23 7.71 8.94 -12.05
N GLU A 24 8.65 9.08 -11.12
CA GLU A 24 10.04 9.46 -11.43
C GLU A 24 10.74 8.41 -12.28
N ALA A 25 10.42 7.14 -12.09
CA ALA A 25 11.00 6.04 -12.88
C ALA A 25 10.36 5.84 -14.25
N GLY A 26 9.42 6.72 -14.65
CA GLY A 26 8.74 6.63 -15.94
C GLY A 26 7.59 5.65 -15.97
N ALA A 27 7.10 5.20 -14.83
CA ALA A 27 5.98 4.25 -14.71
C ALA A 27 4.81 4.87 -13.94
N LYS A 28 4.47 6.11 -14.26
CA LYS A 28 3.42 6.86 -13.57
C LYS A 28 2.07 6.13 -13.64
N LEU A 29 1.43 6.00 -12.48
CA LEU A 29 0.06 5.51 -12.36
C LEU A 29 -0.84 6.67 -11.93
N ASP A 30 -2.00 6.79 -12.57
CA ASP A 30 -3.00 7.76 -12.16
C ASP A 30 -3.70 7.28 -10.89
N TYR A 31 -3.77 8.14 -9.90
CA TYR A 31 -4.44 7.80 -8.65
C TYR A 31 -5.10 9.04 -8.05
N ARG A 32 -6.08 8.80 -7.19
CA ARG A 32 -6.68 9.85 -6.37
C ARG A 32 -6.69 9.42 -4.91
N ILE A 33 -6.53 10.39 -4.03
CA ILE A 33 -6.54 10.15 -2.59
C ILE A 33 -7.96 10.30 -2.08
N ILE A 34 -8.42 9.27 -1.35
CA ILE A 34 -9.69 9.30 -0.62
C ILE A 34 -9.33 9.31 0.87
N PRO A 35 -9.58 10.41 1.60
CA PRO A 35 -9.19 10.50 2.99
C PRO A 35 -9.93 9.49 3.87
N VAL A 36 -9.19 8.86 4.80
CA VAL A 36 -9.74 7.99 5.84
C VAL A 36 -9.30 8.58 7.17
N ASP A 37 -10.13 9.42 7.77
CA ASP A 37 -9.79 10.12 9.02
C ASP A 37 -9.89 9.14 10.19
N ILE A 38 -8.74 8.63 10.60
CA ILE A 38 -8.68 7.64 11.70
C ILE A 38 -9.07 8.25 13.04
N GLY A 39 -8.92 9.56 13.20
CA GLY A 39 -9.39 10.27 14.40
C GLY A 39 -10.90 10.34 14.51
N LYS A 40 -11.61 10.24 13.38
CA LYS A 40 -13.08 10.20 13.31
C LYS A 40 -13.65 8.80 13.19
N GLY A 41 -12.80 7.76 13.16
CA GLY A 41 -13.23 6.38 13.04
C GLY A 41 -13.66 5.98 11.63
N ASP A 42 -13.21 6.68 10.58
CA ASP A 42 -13.57 6.35 9.20
C ASP A 42 -13.18 4.92 8.82
N GLN A 43 -12.10 4.38 9.41
CA GLN A 43 -11.66 3.00 9.16
C GLN A 43 -12.65 1.95 9.65
N PHE A 44 -13.61 2.31 10.51
CA PHE A 44 -14.64 1.41 11.01
C PHE A 44 -15.95 1.49 10.24
N LYS A 45 -16.06 2.40 9.28
CA LYS A 45 -17.29 2.54 8.49
C LYS A 45 -17.51 1.30 7.61
N PRO A 46 -18.77 0.84 7.48
CA PRO A 46 -19.07 -0.37 6.70
C PRO A 46 -18.54 -0.32 5.27
N GLU A 47 -18.62 0.81 4.60
CA GLU A 47 -18.13 0.99 3.24
C GLU A 47 -16.62 0.80 3.13
N TYR A 48 -15.87 1.11 4.19
CA TYR A 48 -14.43 0.86 4.23
C TYR A 48 -14.11 -0.60 4.54
N LEU A 49 -14.85 -1.21 5.46
CA LEU A 49 -14.60 -2.60 5.90
C LEU A 49 -14.80 -3.61 4.78
N VAL A 50 -15.55 -3.27 3.74
CA VAL A 50 -15.74 -4.15 2.57
C VAL A 50 -14.40 -4.50 1.92
N PHE A 51 -13.46 -3.55 1.83
CA PHE A 51 -12.17 -3.78 1.19
C PHE A 51 -10.98 -3.69 2.14
N SER A 52 -11.21 -3.38 3.40
CA SER A 52 -10.18 -3.44 4.45
C SER A 52 -10.76 -4.05 5.72
N PRO A 53 -10.91 -5.39 5.76
CA PRO A 53 -11.57 -6.08 6.86
C PRO A 53 -10.94 -5.83 8.22
N ASN A 54 -9.63 -5.55 8.27
CA ASN A 54 -8.89 -5.28 9.50
C ASN A 54 -9.02 -3.83 9.97
N ASN A 55 -9.93 -3.05 9.38
CA ASN A 55 -10.19 -1.63 9.69
C ASN A 55 -8.92 -0.77 9.75
N LYS A 56 -7.93 -1.07 8.91
CA LYS A 56 -6.69 -0.31 8.83
C LYS A 56 -6.51 0.30 7.45
N MET A 57 -5.87 1.45 7.41
CA MET A 57 -5.44 2.04 6.16
C MET A 57 -3.92 1.81 6.01
N PRO A 58 -3.33 1.86 4.82
CA PRO A 58 -3.97 2.18 3.55
C PRO A 58 -4.68 0.99 2.91
N ALA A 59 -5.53 1.30 1.94
CA ALA A 59 -6.11 0.33 1.02
C ALA A 59 -6.22 0.97 -0.34
N ILE A 60 -6.22 0.17 -1.40
CA ILE A 60 -6.42 0.68 -2.76
C ILE A 60 -7.52 -0.09 -3.47
N ILE A 61 -8.14 0.57 -4.44
CA ILE A 61 -8.95 -0.08 -5.46
C ILE A 61 -8.35 0.29 -6.81
N ASP A 62 -7.88 -0.72 -7.55
CA ASP A 62 -7.38 -0.52 -8.91
C ASP A 62 -8.51 -0.81 -9.89
N HIS A 63 -8.97 0.23 -10.58
CA HIS A 63 -10.06 0.12 -11.54
C HIS A 63 -9.60 -0.33 -12.93
N ALA A 64 -8.29 -0.50 -13.14
CA ALA A 64 -7.73 -0.93 -14.39
C ALA A 64 -6.60 -1.94 -14.15
N PRO A 65 -6.91 -3.13 -13.61
CA PRO A 65 -5.90 -4.14 -13.36
C PRO A 65 -5.27 -4.67 -14.65
N ALA A 66 -4.06 -5.20 -14.53
CA ALA A 66 -3.27 -5.62 -15.69
C ALA A 66 -3.92 -6.76 -16.49
N ASP A 67 -4.77 -7.56 -15.85
CA ASP A 67 -5.49 -8.66 -16.52
C ASP A 67 -6.71 -8.18 -17.33
N GLY A 68 -7.06 -6.90 -17.26
CA GLY A 68 -8.20 -6.33 -17.95
C GLY A 68 -9.55 -6.69 -17.36
N GLY A 69 -9.57 -7.36 -16.21
CA GLY A 69 -10.81 -7.78 -15.56
C GLY A 69 -11.44 -6.72 -14.68
N GLU A 70 -12.27 -7.15 -13.74
CA GLU A 70 -12.92 -6.27 -12.78
C GLU A 70 -11.92 -5.58 -11.87
N SER A 71 -12.35 -4.51 -11.19
CA SER A 71 -11.50 -3.79 -10.25
C SER A 71 -10.99 -4.73 -9.14
N ILE A 72 -9.77 -4.48 -8.68
CA ILE A 72 -9.13 -5.25 -7.62
C ILE A 72 -8.93 -4.34 -6.42
N SER A 73 -9.35 -4.80 -5.25
CA SER A 73 -9.05 -4.13 -3.99
C SER A 73 -7.91 -4.84 -3.27
N VAL A 74 -7.01 -4.06 -2.68
CA VAL A 74 -5.86 -4.58 -1.93
C VAL A 74 -5.76 -3.83 -0.61
N PHE A 75 -5.62 -4.56 0.47
CA PHE A 75 -5.30 -4.00 1.78
C PHE A 75 -3.94 -4.53 2.25
N GLU A 76 -3.42 -4.00 3.34
CA GLU A 76 -2.06 -4.19 3.85
C GLU A 76 -1.02 -3.41 3.02
N SER A 77 -0.27 -2.53 3.68
CA SER A 77 0.70 -1.68 2.98
C SER A 77 1.76 -2.48 2.23
N GLY A 78 2.25 -3.58 2.81
CA GLY A 78 3.22 -4.45 2.14
C GLY A 78 2.66 -5.12 0.90
N ALA A 79 1.42 -5.59 0.96
CA ALA A 79 0.75 -6.20 -0.19
C ALA A 79 0.50 -5.18 -1.30
N ILE A 80 0.16 -3.94 -0.94
CA ILE A 80 -0.03 -2.85 -1.91
C ILE A 80 1.29 -2.54 -2.61
N LEU A 81 2.39 -2.45 -1.87
CA LEU A 81 3.71 -2.21 -2.46
C LEU A 81 4.07 -3.31 -3.47
N LEU A 82 3.86 -4.58 -3.11
CA LEU A 82 4.10 -5.70 -4.01
C LEU A 82 3.20 -5.65 -5.24
N TYR A 83 1.92 -5.33 -5.04
CA TYR A 83 0.97 -5.21 -6.14
C TYR A 83 1.42 -4.15 -7.15
N LEU A 84 1.80 -2.96 -6.67
CA LEU A 84 2.25 -1.87 -7.54
C LEU A 84 3.57 -2.21 -8.24
N ALA A 85 4.49 -2.86 -7.54
CA ALA A 85 5.76 -3.30 -8.13
C ALA A 85 5.53 -4.32 -9.25
N ASN A 86 4.66 -5.30 -9.04
CA ASN A 86 4.32 -6.30 -10.05
C ASN A 86 3.57 -5.68 -11.24
N LYS A 87 2.64 -4.78 -10.97
CA LYS A 87 1.87 -4.11 -12.03
C LYS A 87 2.76 -3.31 -12.96
N THR A 88 3.78 -2.65 -12.42
CA THR A 88 4.65 -1.75 -13.19
C THR A 88 5.96 -2.41 -13.64
N GLY A 89 6.32 -3.54 -13.06
CA GLY A 89 7.61 -4.18 -13.31
C GLY A 89 8.79 -3.41 -12.72
N ARG A 90 8.57 -2.58 -11.70
CA ARG A 90 9.59 -1.74 -11.09
C ARG A 90 9.80 -2.09 -9.62
N PHE A 91 11.02 -1.90 -9.12
CA PHE A 91 11.38 -1.96 -7.70
C PHE A 91 11.26 -3.34 -7.04
N PHE A 92 10.99 -4.41 -7.79
CA PHE A 92 10.91 -5.76 -7.22
C PHE A 92 12.14 -6.61 -7.50
N GLY A 93 12.99 -6.16 -8.42
CA GLY A 93 14.16 -6.91 -8.87
C GLY A 93 13.89 -7.67 -10.16
N ALA A 94 14.98 -7.93 -10.91
CA ALA A 94 14.89 -8.54 -12.23
C ALA A 94 15.01 -10.06 -12.21
N ASP A 95 15.71 -10.62 -11.21
CA ASP A 95 15.95 -12.06 -11.10
C ASP A 95 15.54 -12.59 -9.73
N THR A 96 15.62 -13.91 -9.58
CA THR A 96 15.21 -14.58 -8.34
C THR A 96 15.99 -14.08 -7.12
N ARG A 97 17.30 -13.85 -7.26
CA ARG A 97 18.13 -13.40 -6.13
C ARG A 97 17.74 -12.01 -5.66
N GLN A 98 17.49 -11.09 -6.60
CA GLN A 98 17.04 -9.74 -6.27
C GLN A 98 15.66 -9.76 -5.64
N LYS A 99 14.74 -10.56 -6.18
CA LYS A 99 13.38 -10.68 -5.63
C LYS A 99 13.40 -11.25 -4.21
N VAL A 100 14.23 -12.23 -3.94
CA VAL A 100 14.38 -12.78 -2.58
C VAL A 100 14.90 -11.71 -1.62
N ALA A 101 15.90 -10.94 -2.03
CA ALA A 101 16.44 -9.86 -1.19
C ALA A 101 15.37 -8.80 -0.89
N VAL A 102 14.61 -8.37 -1.89
CA VAL A 102 13.51 -7.40 -1.71
C VAL A 102 12.47 -7.95 -0.73
N ASN A 103 12.05 -9.20 -0.91
CA ASN A 103 11.06 -9.83 -0.03
C ASN A 103 11.56 -9.94 1.41
N GLN A 104 12.82 -10.31 1.62
CA GLN A 104 13.39 -10.40 2.97
C GLN A 104 13.31 -9.08 3.70
N TRP A 105 13.74 -8.00 3.06
CA TRP A 105 13.72 -6.67 3.70
C TRP A 105 12.31 -6.15 3.88
N LEU A 106 11.41 -6.40 2.93
CA LEU A 106 10.01 -6.00 3.05
C LEU A 106 9.35 -6.72 4.24
N MET A 107 9.53 -8.03 4.36
CA MET A 107 8.95 -8.79 5.46
C MET A 107 9.58 -8.38 6.80
N TRP A 108 10.87 -8.09 6.83
CA TRP A 108 11.52 -7.57 8.03
C TRP A 108 10.86 -6.26 8.48
N GLN A 109 10.61 -5.34 7.56
CA GLN A 109 9.95 -4.08 7.88
C GLN A 109 8.51 -4.31 8.35
N MET A 110 7.76 -5.13 7.63
CA MET A 110 6.33 -5.35 7.93
C MET A 110 6.11 -6.22 9.16
N GLY A 111 6.99 -7.18 9.42
CA GLY A 111 6.84 -8.12 10.52
C GLY A 111 7.57 -7.72 11.80
N GLY A 112 8.53 -6.81 11.72
CA GLY A 112 9.38 -6.43 12.85
C GLY A 112 9.46 -4.93 13.06
N LEU A 113 10.20 -4.23 12.21
CA LEU A 113 10.50 -2.81 12.40
C LEU A 113 9.24 -1.93 12.47
N GLY A 114 8.35 -2.07 11.50
CA GLY A 114 7.13 -1.26 11.45
C GLY A 114 6.23 -1.44 12.65
N PRO A 115 5.84 -2.69 13.00
CA PRO A 115 5.01 -2.92 14.18
C PRO A 115 5.65 -2.45 15.49
N MET A 116 6.95 -2.67 15.67
CA MET A 116 7.63 -2.28 16.92
C MET A 116 7.72 -0.76 17.06
N THR A 117 8.08 -0.05 16.00
CA THR A 117 8.13 1.42 16.03
C THR A 117 6.72 2.02 16.13
N GLY A 118 5.73 1.39 15.50
CA GLY A 118 4.34 1.80 15.60
C GLY A 118 3.80 1.67 17.02
N GLN A 119 4.11 0.56 17.70
CA GLN A 119 3.75 0.36 19.10
C GLN A 119 4.46 1.37 20.01
N TYR A 120 5.73 1.62 19.76
CA TYR A 120 6.46 2.66 20.51
C TYR A 120 5.78 4.01 20.39
N GLY A 121 5.41 4.42 19.17
CA GLY A 121 4.70 5.67 18.94
C GLY A 121 3.33 5.71 19.61
N HIS A 122 2.61 4.56 19.63
CA HIS A 122 1.31 4.47 20.29
C HIS A 122 1.39 4.64 21.80
N PHE A 123 2.44 4.13 22.43
CA PHE A 123 2.60 4.14 23.88
C PHE A 123 3.41 5.34 24.41
N THR A 124 3.91 6.19 23.55
CA THR A 124 4.61 7.42 23.93
C THR A 124 3.72 8.63 23.73
#